data_ab216271c5722b612596ce5cb8470b71
#
_entry.id   ab216271c5722b612596ce5cb8470b71
#
_cell.length_a   1.000
_cell.length_b   1.000
_cell.length_c   1.000
_cell.angle_alpha   90.00
_cell.angle_beta   90.00
_cell.angle_gamma   90.00
#
_symmetry.space_group_name_H-M   'P 1'
#
loop_
_entity.id
_entity.type
_entity.pdbx_description
1 polymer ?
#
loop_
_entity_poly.entity_id
_entity_poly.type
_entity_poly.pdbx_seq_one_letter_code
_entity_poly.pdbx_strand_id
1 'polypeptide(L)'
;MAKAIQEPTNPVDPVEAYLNLDDDVLDGLSDGDFLAQQRLLLETERVHYTEQAAQLRAEADSMVQNNEPAEVQFDEESGEGGTTAIDRERDLALAGSALAAIEEVDLALRKMDRGVYGLCESCKQSIPRARLRALPFARLCVRCKEGGLPRSR
;
A
#
# COMPACT_ATOMS: atom_id res chain seq x y z
N MET A 1 16.49 -46.39 -8.04
CA MET A 1 16.24 -45.14 -8.80
C MET A 1 15.94 -44.04 -7.79
N ALA A 2 16.90 -43.21 -7.51
CA ALA A 2 16.73 -42.06 -6.59
C ALA A 2 15.98 -40.96 -7.29
N LYS A 3 14.82 -40.61 -6.76
CA LYS A 3 14.02 -39.47 -7.19
C LYS A 3 14.75 -38.22 -6.73
N ALA A 4 15.34 -37.49 -7.68
CA ALA A 4 15.95 -36.20 -7.41
C ALA A 4 14.86 -35.25 -6.87
N ILE A 5 14.99 -34.88 -5.61
CA ILE A 5 14.21 -33.78 -5.01
C ILE A 5 14.79 -32.51 -5.66
N GLN A 6 14.07 -31.95 -6.61
CA GLN A 6 14.39 -30.61 -7.13
C GLN A 6 14.15 -29.62 -6.00
N GLU A 7 15.22 -29.08 -5.46
CA GLU A 7 15.16 -27.89 -4.60
C GLU A 7 14.54 -26.74 -5.43
N PRO A 8 13.61 -25.95 -4.85
CA PRO A 8 13.07 -24.79 -5.53
C PRO A 8 14.20 -23.76 -5.71
N THR A 9 14.62 -23.54 -6.93
CA THR A 9 15.75 -22.68 -7.31
C THR A 9 15.39 -21.20 -7.43
N ASN A 10 14.36 -20.74 -6.75
CA ASN A 10 14.05 -19.32 -6.67
C ASN A 10 14.11 -18.89 -5.21
N PRO A 11 15.01 -17.98 -4.80
CA PRO A 11 14.96 -17.45 -3.45
C PRO A 11 13.62 -16.73 -3.28
N VAL A 12 12.78 -17.25 -2.40
CA VAL A 12 11.51 -16.62 -2.04
C VAL A 12 11.84 -15.24 -1.49
N ASP A 13 11.18 -14.21 -2.04
CA ASP A 13 11.32 -12.85 -1.54
C ASP A 13 11.02 -12.85 -0.03
N PRO A 14 11.90 -12.29 0.81
CA PRO A 14 11.71 -12.27 2.25
C PRO A 14 10.40 -11.62 2.69
N VAL A 15 9.90 -10.64 1.92
CA VAL A 15 8.60 -10.02 2.17
C VAL A 15 7.47 -11.00 1.85
N GLU A 16 7.54 -11.70 0.73
CA GLU A 16 6.56 -12.72 0.35
C GLU A 16 6.54 -13.87 1.36
N ALA A 17 7.70 -14.34 1.81
CA ALA A 17 7.80 -15.36 2.84
C ALA A 17 7.13 -14.90 4.15
N TYR A 18 7.35 -13.67 4.57
CA TYR A 18 6.72 -13.08 5.76
C TYR A 18 5.20 -12.96 5.62
N LEU A 19 4.71 -12.52 4.47
CA LEU A 19 3.27 -12.39 4.20
C LEU A 19 2.52 -13.72 4.24
N ASN A 20 3.22 -14.83 3.95
CA ASN A 20 2.65 -16.18 3.93
C ASN A 20 2.83 -16.96 5.23
N LEU A 21 3.36 -16.35 6.31
CA LEU A 21 3.47 -17.00 7.62
C LEU A 21 2.08 -17.31 8.19
N ASP A 22 1.95 -18.45 8.84
CA ASP A 22 0.79 -18.75 9.66
C ASP A 22 0.68 -17.77 10.85
N ASP A 23 -0.54 -17.46 11.29
CA ASP A 23 -0.77 -16.50 12.38
C ASP A 23 -0.10 -16.95 13.69
N ASP A 24 -0.09 -18.25 13.99
CA ASP A 24 0.58 -18.81 15.17
C ASP A 24 2.10 -18.57 15.13
N VAL A 25 2.72 -18.69 13.94
CA VAL A 25 4.14 -18.40 13.75
C VAL A 25 4.41 -16.91 13.88
N LEU A 26 3.54 -16.08 13.31
CA LEU A 26 3.61 -14.63 13.40
C LEU A 26 3.54 -14.14 14.86
N ASP A 27 2.61 -14.68 15.65
CA ASP A 27 2.45 -14.34 17.06
C ASP A 27 3.60 -14.85 17.92
N GLY A 28 4.27 -15.93 17.49
CA GLY A 28 5.46 -16.49 18.14
C GLY A 28 6.77 -15.72 17.87
N LEU A 29 6.81 -14.78 16.91
CA LEU A 29 8.00 -13.98 16.67
C LEU A 29 8.35 -13.10 17.88
N SER A 30 9.64 -12.86 18.11
CA SER A 30 10.05 -11.82 19.06
C SER A 30 9.56 -10.45 18.59
N ASP A 31 9.39 -9.49 19.51
CA ASP A 31 9.00 -8.12 19.13
C ASP A 31 10.01 -7.48 18.17
N GLY A 32 11.30 -7.75 18.37
CA GLY A 32 12.37 -7.26 17.50
C GLY A 32 12.28 -7.84 16.08
N ASP A 33 12.07 -9.14 15.95
CA ASP A 33 11.93 -9.82 14.66
C ASP A 33 10.66 -9.35 13.94
N PHE A 34 9.56 -9.26 14.66
CA PHE A 34 8.31 -8.74 14.12
C PHE A 34 8.47 -7.31 13.59
N LEU A 35 9.06 -6.40 14.37
CA LEU A 35 9.31 -5.01 13.95
C LEU A 35 10.27 -4.92 12.76
N ALA A 36 11.29 -5.77 12.70
CA ALA A 36 12.21 -5.83 11.58
C ALA A 36 11.50 -6.23 10.27
N GLN A 37 10.65 -7.24 10.33
CA GLN A 37 9.84 -7.68 9.19
C GLN A 37 8.81 -6.61 8.77
N GLN A 38 8.17 -5.98 9.73
CA GLN A 38 7.23 -4.90 9.46
C GLN A 38 7.90 -3.67 8.84
N ARG A 39 9.12 -3.33 9.27
CA ARG A 39 9.90 -2.25 8.65
C ARG A 39 10.21 -2.56 7.20
N LEU A 40 10.69 -3.76 6.90
CA LEU A 40 10.96 -4.20 5.53
C LEU A 40 9.70 -4.13 4.66
N LEU A 41 8.57 -4.59 5.18
CA LEU A 41 7.28 -4.52 4.49
C LEU A 41 6.87 -3.06 4.20
N LEU A 42 6.97 -2.16 5.18
CA LEU A 42 6.66 -0.73 5.01
C LEU A 42 7.57 -0.06 3.98
N GLU A 43 8.87 -0.34 4.01
CA GLU A 43 9.83 0.20 3.03
C GLU A 43 9.52 -0.30 1.61
N THR A 44 9.14 -1.56 1.46
CA THR A 44 8.71 -2.14 0.19
C THR A 44 7.42 -1.50 -0.32
N GLU A 45 6.42 -1.33 0.55
CA GLU A 45 5.17 -0.63 0.23
C GLU A 45 5.43 0.82 -0.20
N ARG A 46 6.34 1.50 0.48
CA ARG A 46 6.73 2.87 0.13
C ARG A 46 7.29 2.97 -1.28
N VAL A 47 8.18 2.07 -1.66
CA VAL A 47 8.74 2.00 -3.02
C VAL A 47 7.62 1.74 -4.02
N HIS A 48 6.77 0.75 -3.75
CA HIS A 48 5.65 0.39 -4.63
C HIS A 48 4.70 1.58 -4.88
N TYR A 49 4.26 2.29 -3.83
CA TYR A 49 3.39 3.46 -3.99
C TYR A 49 4.09 4.62 -4.70
N THR A 50 5.39 4.80 -4.50
CA THR A 50 6.17 5.84 -5.19
C THR A 50 6.22 5.58 -6.69
N GLU A 51 6.51 4.36 -7.09
CA GLU A 51 6.52 3.94 -8.50
C GLU A 51 5.13 4.05 -9.13
N GLN A 52 4.10 3.59 -8.42
CA GLN A 52 2.71 3.68 -8.87
C GLN A 52 2.28 5.15 -9.09
N ALA A 53 2.58 6.05 -8.16
CA ALA A 53 2.25 7.47 -8.30
C ALA A 53 2.96 8.10 -9.50
N ALA A 54 4.23 7.77 -9.70
CA ALA A 54 5.01 8.28 -10.83
C ALA A 54 4.46 7.76 -12.18
N GLN A 55 4.13 6.48 -12.26
CA GLN A 55 3.56 5.88 -13.47
C GLN A 55 2.21 6.49 -13.82
N LEU A 56 1.28 6.59 -12.87
CA LEU A 56 -0.04 7.15 -13.09
C LEU A 56 0.01 8.63 -13.54
N ARG A 57 0.94 9.41 -12.98
CA ARG A 57 1.16 10.78 -13.43
C ARG A 57 1.70 10.85 -14.85
N ALA A 58 2.67 10.00 -15.18
CA ALA A 58 3.23 9.95 -16.52
C ALA A 58 2.17 9.54 -17.58
N GLU A 59 1.30 8.59 -17.25
CA GLU A 59 0.17 8.19 -18.09
C GLU A 59 -0.81 9.36 -18.30
N ALA A 60 -1.20 10.06 -17.23
CA ALA A 60 -2.07 11.22 -17.31
C ALA A 60 -1.46 12.37 -18.13
N ASP A 61 -0.15 12.62 -17.99
CA ASP A 61 0.56 13.65 -18.76
C ASP A 61 0.67 13.27 -20.25
N SER A 62 0.87 11.99 -20.56
CA SER A 62 0.92 11.52 -21.96
C SER A 62 -0.42 11.68 -22.67
N MET A 63 -1.54 11.54 -21.95
CA MET A 63 -2.87 11.76 -22.50
C MET A 63 -3.09 13.22 -22.93
N VAL A 64 -2.46 14.18 -22.26
CA VAL A 64 -2.51 15.60 -22.64
C VAL A 64 -1.70 15.85 -23.92
N GLN A 65 -0.49 15.28 -23.99
CA GLN A 65 0.40 15.47 -25.14
C GLN A 65 -0.14 14.85 -26.43
N ASN A 66 -0.86 13.74 -26.32
CA ASN A 66 -1.46 13.06 -27.45
C ASN A 66 -2.75 13.73 -27.95
N ASN A 67 -3.32 14.66 -27.18
CA ASN A 67 -4.50 15.45 -27.51
C ASN A 67 -4.16 16.88 -27.96
N GLU A 68 -2.95 17.14 -28.48
CA GLU A 68 -2.71 18.42 -29.17
C GLU A 68 -3.68 18.54 -30.36
N PRO A 69 -4.33 19.71 -30.54
CA PRO A 69 -5.37 19.86 -31.55
C PRO A 69 -4.77 19.73 -32.94
N ALA A 70 -4.88 18.58 -33.55
CA ALA A 70 -4.98 18.51 -34.99
C ALA A 70 -6.24 19.32 -35.35
N GLU A 71 -6.09 20.29 -36.27
CA GLU A 71 -7.09 21.23 -36.71
C GLU A 71 -8.54 20.72 -36.60
N VAL A 72 -9.37 21.49 -35.92
CA VAL A 72 -10.76 21.22 -35.67
C VAL A 72 -11.51 20.98 -36.97
N GLN A 73 -11.60 19.72 -37.42
CA GLN A 73 -12.72 19.31 -38.24
C GLN A 73 -13.83 18.94 -37.29
N PHE A 74 -14.87 19.73 -37.30
CA PHE A 74 -16.15 19.45 -36.64
C PHE A 74 -16.75 18.21 -37.27
N ASP A 75 -16.47 17.02 -36.67
CA ASP A 75 -17.25 15.83 -36.92
C ASP A 75 -17.99 15.47 -35.62
N GLU A 76 -19.29 15.45 -35.70
CA GLU A 76 -20.22 15.25 -34.57
C GLU A 76 -20.21 13.82 -33.99
N GLU A 77 -19.12 13.09 -34.08
CA GLU A 77 -18.98 11.72 -33.55
C GLU A 77 -17.81 11.55 -32.58
N SER A 78 -17.50 12.54 -31.75
CA SER A 78 -16.39 12.39 -30.80
C SER A 78 -16.83 12.00 -29.39
N GLY A 79 -17.29 10.73 -29.22
CA GLY A 79 -17.37 10.09 -27.90
C GLY A 79 -15.99 9.79 -27.28
N GLU A 80 -14.89 9.85 -28.04
CA GLU A 80 -13.53 9.53 -27.59
C GLU A 80 -12.89 10.61 -26.71
N GLY A 81 -13.18 11.89 -26.91
CA GLY A 81 -12.60 12.98 -26.10
C GLY A 81 -13.11 12.99 -24.65
N GLY A 82 -14.35 12.52 -24.39
CA GLY A 82 -14.93 12.43 -23.06
C GLY A 82 -14.33 11.28 -22.24
N THR A 83 -14.06 10.14 -22.83
CA THR A 83 -13.44 8.98 -22.16
C THR A 83 -12.01 9.24 -21.76
N THR A 84 -11.21 9.88 -22.61
CA THR A 84 -9.81 10.24 -22.32
C THR A 84 -9.72 11.22 -21.14
N ALA A 85 -10.61 12.22 -21.06
CA ALA A 85 -10.65 13.16 -19.95
C ALA A 85 -11.00 12.45 -18.62
N ILE A 86 -11.95 11.52 -18.63
CA ILE A 86 -12.36 10.74 -17.47
C ILE A 86 -11.22 9.80 -17.03
N ASP A 87 -10.56 9.14 -17.97
CA ASP A 87 -9.44 8.25 -17.67
C ASP A 87 -8.25 9.01 -17.06
N ARG A 88 -7.94 10.20 -17.58
CA ARG A 88 -6.91 11.07 -17.02
C ARG A 88 -7.26 11.51 -15.60
N GLU A 89 -8.50 11.92 -15.34
CA GLU A 89 -8.95 12.32 -14.02
C GLU A 89 -8.86 11.15 -13.03
N ARG A 90 -9.24 9.94 -13.47
CA ARG A 90 -9.09 8.72 -12.67
C ARG A 90 -7.63 8.45 -12.33
N ASP A 91 -6.71 8.52 -13.27
CA ASP A 91 -5.29 8.26 -13.05
C ASP A 91 -4.67 9.28 -12.10
N LEU A 92 -5.05 10.55 -12.19
CA LEU A 92 -4.62 11.60 -11.24
C LEU A 92 -5.19 11.36 -9.84
N ALA A 93 -6.43 10.89 -9.72
CA ALA A 93 -7.03 10.55 -8.43
C ALA A 93 -6.33 9.33 -7.79
N LEU A 94 -6.01 8.31 -8.58
CA LEU A 94 -5.25 7.15 -8.12
C LEU A 94 -3.82 7.52 -7.71
N ALA A 95 -3.16 8.41 -8.47
CA ALA A 95 -1.85 8.96 -8.09
C ALA A 95 -1.93 9.71 -6.75
N GLY A 96 -2.98 10.50 -6.52
CA GLY A 96 -3.24 11.18 -5.25
C GLY A 96 -3.42 10.20 -4.11
N SER A 97 -4.13 9.10 -4.31
CA SER A 97 -4.31 8.03 -3.32
C SER A 97 -2.99 7.32 -2.99
N ALA A 98 -2.14 7.06 -3.99
CA ALA A 98 -0.82 6.49 -3.78
C ALA A 98 0.09 7.43 -2.97
N LEU A 99 0.06 8.74 -3.23
CA LEU A 99 0.80 9.73 -2.44
C LEU A 99 0.32 9.80 -0.99
N ALA A 100 -0.99 9.73 -0.75
CA ALA A 100 -1.54 9.65 0.61
C ALA A 100 -1.10 8.38 1.32
N ALA A 101 -1.02 7.24 0.63
CA ALA A 101 -0.50 6.00 1.19
C ALA A 101 0.99 6.12 1.59
N ILE A 102 1.81 6.81 0.81
CA ILE A 102 3.21 7.10 1.17
C ILE A 102 3.29 7.88 2.49
N GLU A 103 2.45 8.88 2.69
CA GLU A 103 2.42 9.65 3.94
C GLU A 103 2.05 8.77 5.15
N GLU A 104 1.10 7.85 4.99
CA GLU A 104 0.72 6.89 6.04
C GLU A 104 1.86 5.90 6.35
N VAL A 105 2.57 5.42 5.33
CA VAL A 105 3.75 4.56 5.50
C VAL A 105 4.87 5.31 6.23
N ASP A 106 5.16 6.54 5.82
CA ASP A 106 6.17 7.38 6.49
C ASP A 106 5.81 7.66 7.95
N LEU A 107 4.53 7.85 8.25
CA LEU A 107 4.07 8.00 9.63
C LEU A 107 4.28 6.70 10.44
N ALA A 108 4.00 5.54 9.85
CA ALA A 108 4.23 4.25 10.50
C ALA A 108 5.72 4.01 10.80
N LEU A 109 6.61 4.33 9.85
CA LEU A 109 8.06 4.25 10.05
C LEU A 109 8.53 5.19 11.19
N ARG A 110 8.03 6.42 11.23
CA ARG A 110 8.32 7.35 12.36
C ARG A 110 7.80 6.82 13.71
N LYS A 111 6.67 6.12 13.73
CA LYS A 111 6.16 5.46 14.95
C LYS A 111 7.07 4.32 15.41
N MET A 112 7.66 3.56 14.48
CA MET A 112 8.65 2.55 14.81
C MET A 112 9.88 3.17 15.49
N ASP A 113 10.38 4.29 14.95
CA ASP A 113 11.54 5.00 15.51
C ASP A 113 11.27 5.56 16.92
N ARG A 114 10.01 5.87 17.22
CA ARG A 114 9.55 6.33 18.55
C ARG A 114 9.14 5.21 19.49
N GLY A 115 9.14 3.96 19.07
CA GLY A 115 8.72 2.80 19.87
C GLY A 115 7.20 2.72 20.17
N VAL A 116 6.36 3.39 19.35
CA VAL A 116 4.89 3.42 19.50
C VAL A 116 4.16 2.79 18.32
N TYR A 117 4.87 2.09 17.45
CA TYR A 117 4.26 1.35 16.35
C TYR A 117 3.36 0.22 16.87
N GLY A 118 2.25 0.02 16.18
CA GLY A 118 1.28 -1.04 16.54
C GLY A 118 0.32 -0.68 17.65
N LEU A 119 0.36 0.55 18.18
CA LEU A 119 -0.61 1.04 19.14
C LEU A 119 -1.73 1.80 18.42
N CYS A 120 -2.98 1.49 18.77
CA CYS A 120 -4.15 2.22 18.28
C CYS A 120 -4.11 3.69 18.74
N GLU A 121 -4.27 4.62 17.82
CA GLU A 121 -4.24 6.06 18.13
C GLU A 121 -5.42 6.50 19.03
N SER A 122 -6.55 5.80 18.94
CA SER A 122 -7.75 6.10 19.69
C SER A 122 -7.76 5.49 21.09
N CYS A 123 -7.65 4.16 21.21
CA CYS A 123 -7.75 3.47 22.50
C CYS A 123 -6.40 3.11 23.14
N LYS A 124 -5.28 3.37 22.47
CA LYS A 124 -3.91 3.10 22.94
C LYS A 124 -3.59 1.62 23.18
N GLN A 125 -4.47 0.72 22.80
CA GLN A 125 -4.23 -0.72 22.90
C GLN A 125 -3.48 -1.24 21.68
N SER A 126 -2.82 -2.37 21.82
CA SER A 126 -2.09 -3.02 20.73
C SER A 126 -3.04 -3.43 19.60
N ILE A 127 -2.61 -3.15 18.37
CA ILE A 127 -3.26 -3.66 17.17
C ILE A 127 -2.74 -5.09 16.93
N PRO A 128 -3.61 -6.08 16.65
CA PRO A 128 -3.17 -7.44 16.40
C PRO A 128 -2.13 -7.54 15.27
N ARG A 129 -1.14 -8.41 15.43
CA ARG A 129 -0.04 -8.60 14.46
C ARG A 129 -0.55 -9.02 13.08
N ALA A 130 -1.57 -9.88 13.02
CA ALA A 130 -2.21 -10.28 11.77
C ALA A 130 -2.79 -9.08 11.01
N ARG A 131 -3.38 -8.11 11.72
CA ARG A 131 -3.87 -6.86 11.12
C ARG A 131 -2.74 -5.97 10.63
N LEU A 132 -1.66 -5.85 11.40
CA LEU A 132 -0.47 -5.06 11.01
C LEU A 132 0.27 -5.69 9.83
N ARG A 133 0.27 -7.02 9.70
CA ARG A 133 0.80 -7.70 8.52
C ARG A 133 -0.03 -7.40 7.27
N ALA A 134 -1.35 -7.44 7.39
CA ALA A 134 -2.27 -7.14 6.28
C ALA A 134 -2.32 -5.66 5.93
N LEU A 135 -2.19 -4.78 6.91
CA LEU A 135 -2.21 -3.32 6.77
C LEU A 135 -1.12 -2.71 7.66
N PRO A 136 0.13 -2.65 7.17
CA PRO A 136 1.28 -2.28 8.00
C PRO A 136 1.25 -0.85 8.53
N PHE A 137 0.51 0.04 7.89
CA PHE A 137 0.30 1.43 8.33
C PHE A 137 -1.04 1.65 9.04
N ALA A 138 -1.67 0.58 9.57
CA ALA A 138 -2.91 0.71 10.35
C ALA A 138 -2.72 1.61 11.58
N ARG A 139 -3.58 2.62 11.72
CA ARG A 139 -3.55 3.59 12.83
C ARG A 139 -4.56 3.24 13.93
N LEU A 140 -5.62 2.52 13.57
CA LEU A 140 -6.72 2.16 14.47
C LEU A 140 -6.91 0.64 14.50
N CYS A 141 -7.28 0.12 15.67
CA CYS A 141 -7.77 -1.24 15.78
C CYS A 141 -9.15 -1.38 15.14
N VAL A 142 -9.60 -2.62 14.90
CA VAL A 142 -10.89 -2.88 14.24
C VAL A 142 -12.04 -2.20 14.99
N ARG A 143 -12.08 -2.35 16.31
CA ARG A 143 -13.17 -1.76 17.15
C ARG A 143 -13.25 -0.24 17.02
N CYS A 144 -12.10 0.45 17.01
CA CYS A 144 -12.08 1.91 16.87
C CYS A 144 -12.39 2.38 15.47
N LYS A 145 -12.05 1.57 14.45
CA LYS A 145 -12.38 1.88 13.06
C LYS A 145 -13.88 1.71 12.77
N GLU A 146 -14.50 0.67 13.32
CA GLU A 146 -15.92 0.35 13.09
C GLU A 146 -16.86 1.11 14.01
N GLY A 147 -16.45 1.36 15.24
CA GLY A 147 -17.33 1.88 16.31
C GLY A 147 -17.34 3.38 16.51
N GLY A 148 -16.56 4.17 15.76
CA GLY A 148 -16.44 5.62 15.97
C GLY A 148 -16.49 6.01 17.48
N LEU A 149 -15.66 6.87 17.97
CA LEU A 149 -15.57 7.41 19.31
C LEU A 149 -15.36 6.40 20.48
N PRO A 150 -14.26 6.53 21.19
CA PRO A 150 -14.05 5.79 22.42
C PRO A 150 -15.15 6.18 23.43
N ARG A 151 -15.88 5.19 23.91
CA ARG A 151 -16.67 5.40 25.13
C ARG A 151 -15.68 5.67 26.26
N SER A 152 -15.52 6.94 26.60
CA SER A 152 -14.87 7.35 27.86
C SER A 152 -15.65 6.72 29.00
N ARG A 153 -15.00 5.87 29.75
CA ARG A 153 -15.39 5.54 31.12
C ARG A 153 -14.57 6.35 32.07
#